data_94ae18ede2eb2e5626bbb716796aebfb
#
_entry.id   94ae18ede2eb2e5626bbb716796aebfb
#
_cell.length_a   1.000
_cell.length_b   1.000
_cell.length_c   1.000
_cell.angle_alpha   90.00
_cell.angle_beta   90.00
_cell.angle_gamma   90.00
#
_symmetry.space_group_name_H-M   'P 1'
#
loop_
_entity.id
_entity.type
_entity.pdbx_description
1 polymer ?
#
loop_
_entity_poly.entity_id
_entity_poly.type
_entity_poly.pdbx_seq_one_letter_code
_entity_poly.pdbx_strand_id
1 'polypeptide(L)'
;DGFARERLGWWSPVYEKTQNYAIPADIWDACVSDELKPEGKTAYGVKFSGDGSMVALCGAVIPDNGPARISLIDLRPTGHGIGWLASWLNERYGKACCVVIDGRNGVDVLVERIADTWKMKGSVIRPTTRDMIAATSTLTNALNERSVTWFHQQEALNDSALTSAKRPLGGGWCFGGDNSTPIEAASLALWGAQNSKRNPNKVMRIG
;
A
#
# COMPACT_ATOMS: atom_id res chain seq x y z
N ASP A 1 15.82 -36.66 37.06
CA ASP A 1 15.03 -35.59 36.44
C ASP A 1 14.53 -35.92 35.02
N GLY A 2 15.14 -36.87 34.28
CA GLY A 2 14.65 -37.32 32.97
C GLY A 2 13.40 -38.20 33.02
N PHE A 3 13.24 -38.97 34.09
CA PHE A 3 12.17 -39.95 34.24
C PHE A 3 10.77 -39.33 34.46
N ALA A 4 10.74 -38.12 35.04
CA ALA A 4 9.49 -37.40 35.28
C ALA A 4 8.94 -36.73 34.00
N ARG A 5 9.81 -36.41 33.06
CA ARG A 5 9.43 -35.79 31.79
C ARG A 5 8.71 -36.72 30.82
N GLU A 6 9.10 -38.01 30.80
CA GLU A 6 8.52 -38.98 29.86
C GLU A 6 7.17 -39.55 30.32
N ARG A 7 6.89 -39.55 31.59
CA ARG A 7 5.65 -40.19 32.14
C ARG A 7 4.50 -39.24 32.49
N LEU A 8 4.78 -37.93 32.64
CA LEU A 8 3.75 -36.95 33.05
C LEU A 8 3.22 -36.10 31.91
N GLY A 9 3.59 -36.37 30.65
CA GLY A 9 3.02 -35.68 29.51
C GLY A 9 3.05 -34.14 29.64
N TRP A 10 4.12 -33.60 30.23
CA TRP A 10 4.31 -32.16 30.28
C TRP A 10 4.67 -31.70 28.87
N TRP A 11 3.62 -31.52 28.08
CA TRP A 11 3.70 -30.71 26.86
C TRP A 11 3.98 -29.30 27.34
N SER A 12 5.17 -28.79 27.05
CA SER A 12 5.35 -27.37 27.04
C SER A 12 4.24 -26.83 26.12
N PRO A 13 3.40 -25.90 26.57
CA PRO A 13 2.46 -25.29 25.65
C PRO A 13 3.32 -24.77 24.51
N VAL A 14 3.14 -25.36 23.33
CA VAL A 14 3.58 -24.72 22.10
C VAL A 14 2.79 -23.42 22.11
N TYR A 15 3.44 -22.34 22.53
CA TYR A 15 2.97 -21.02 22.21
C TYR A 15 3.03 -20.95 20.69
N GLU A 16 1.97 -21.41 20.04
CA GLU A 16 1.64 -20.88 18.74
C GLU A 16 1.65 -19.36 18.95
N LYS A 17 2.69 -18.70 18.47
CA LYS A 17 2.64 -17.26 18.23
C LYS A 17 1.42 -17.09 17.34
N THR A 18 0.31 -16.70 17.91
CA THR A 18 -0.85 -16.25 17.16
C THR A 18 -0.32 -15.10 16.36
N GLN A 19 0.04 -15.36 15.11
CA GLN A 19 0.51 -14.32 14.20
C GLN A 19 -0.69 -13.40 14.01
N ASN A 20 -0.60 -12.22 14.63
CA ASN A 20 -1.66 -11.23 14.61
C ASN A 20 -1.61 -10.50 13.25
N TYR A 21 -2.02 -11.23 12.21
CA TYR A 21 -2.10 -10.69 10.86
C TYR A 21 -2.98 -9.44 10.85
N ALA A 22 -2.55 -8.45 10.08
CA ALA A 22 -3.25 -7.17 10.00
C ALA A 22 -4.58 -7.28 9.24
N ILE A 23 -4.63 -8.16 8.25
CA ILE A 23 -5.79 -8.41 7.38
C ILE A 23 -6.16 -9.90 7.50
N PRO A 24 -7.40 -10.23 7.92
CA PRO A 24 -7.90 -11.60 7.85
C PRO A 24 -8.00 -12.09 6.40
N ALA A 25 -7.64 -13.35 6.16
CA ALA A 25 -7.60 -13.91 4.80
C ALA A 25 -8.98 -13.90 4.13
N ASP A 26 -10.03 -14.24 4.86
CA ASP A 26 -11.41 -14.24 4.37
C ASP A 26 -11.90 -12.84 3.94
N ILE A 27 -11.47 -11.79 4.65
CA ILE A 27 -11.75 -10.40 4.29
C ILE A 27 -11.00 -10.01 3.00
N TRP A 28 -9.73 -10.40 2.89
CA TRP A 28 -8.92 -10.12 1.71
C TRP A 28 -9.45 -10.83 0.47
N ASP A 29 -9.72 -12.13 0.58
CA ASP A 29 -10.20 -12.97 -0.52
C ASP A 29 -11.60 -12.55 -1.01
N ALA A 30 -12.44 -12.03 -0.11
CA ALA A 30 -13.76 -11.50 -0.48
C ALA A 30 -13.71 -10.24 -1.37
N CYS A 31 -12.53 -9.61 -1.50
CA CYS A 31 -12.32 -8.40 -2.31
C CYS A 31 -11.58 -8.67 -3.63
N VAL A 32 -11.31 -9.94 -3.96
CA VAL A 32 -10.71 -10.29 -5.24
C VAL A 32 -11.67 -9.99 -6.40
N SER A 33 -11.12 -9.58 -7.54
CA SER A 33 -11.91 -9.31 -8.74
C SER A 33 -11.13 -9.63 -10.01
N ASP A 34 -11.81 -10.23 -10.96
CA ASP A 34 -11.29 -10.53 -12.30
C ASP A 34 -11.64 -9.45 -13.33
N GLU A 35 -12.41 -8.44 -12.91
CA GLU A 35 -12.81 -7.35 -13.78
C GLU A 35 -11.62 -6.51 -14.21
N LEU A 36 -11.72 -5.91 -15.40
CA LEU A 36 -10.75 -4.96 -15.89
C LEU A 36 -10.63 -3.75 -14.96
N LYS A 37 -9.44 -3.14 -14.94
CA LYS A 37 -9.20 -1.93 -14.15
C LYS A 37 -10.20 -0.84 -14.53
N PRO A 38 -10.96 -0.28 -13.58
CA PRO A 38 -11.91 0.78 -13.88
C PRO A 38 -11.20 2.08 -14.29
N GLU A 39 -11.89 2.94 -15.02
CA GLU A 39 -11.49 4.33 -15.20
C GLU A 39 -11.94 5.16 -14.02
N GLY A 40 -11.17 6.16 -13.63
CA GLY A 40 -11.51 7.01 -12.50
C GLY A 40 -10.35 7.84 -11.99
N LYS A 41 -10.56 8.45 -10.84
CA LYS A 41 -9.55 9.25 -10.15
C LYS A 41 -8.42 8.36 -9.67
N THR A 42 -7.23 8.55 -10.23
CA THR A 42 -6.07 7.68 -10.00
C THR A 42 -5.03 8.36 -9.11
N ALA A 43 -4.50 7.63 -8.14
CA ALA A 43 -3.32 8.01 -7.36
C ALA A 43 -2.29 6.87 -7.35
N TYR A 44 -1.05 7.23 -7.03
CA TYR A 44 0.03 6.27 -6.84
C TYR A 44 0.55 6.32 -5.42
N GLY A 45 0.93 5.18 -4.90
CA GLY A 45 1.62 5.02 -3.63
C GLY A 45 2.98 4.38 -3.87
N VAL A 46 4.01 4.99 -3.32
CA VAL A 46 5.37 4.49 -3.36
C VAL A 46 5.83 4.24 -1.94
N LYS A 47 6.30 3.04 -1.66
CA LYS A 47 6.86 2.67 -0.37
C LYS A 47 8.23 2.07 -0.55
N PHE A 48 9.22 2.67 0.09
CA PHE A 48 10.52 2.04 0.29
C PHE A 48 10.47 1.18 1.56
N SER A 49 11.06 -0.01 1.50
CA SER A 49 11.18 -0.90 2.67
C SER A 49 11.95 -0.24 3.81
N GLY A 50 11.80 -0.77 5.02
CA GLY A 50 12.41 -0.18 6.22
C GLY A 50 13.93 -0.10 6.17
N ASP A 51 14.57 -1.06 5.51
CA ASP A 51 16.01 -1.11 5.23
C ASP A 51 16.42 -0.37 3.94
N GLY A 52 15.45 0.05 3.12
CA GLY A 52 15.65 0.72 1.84
C GLY A 52 16.06 -0.19 0.69
N SER A 53 16.07 -1.51 0.89
CA SER A 53 16.52 -2.48 -0.13
C SER A 53 15.51 -2.71 -1.25
N MET A 54 14.23 -2.48 -0.99
CA MET A 54 13.12 -2.68 -1.92
C MET A 54 12.27 -1.43 -2.05
N VAL A 55 11.61 -1.28 -3.19
CA VAL A 55 10.58 -0.27 -3.40
C VAL A 55 9.37 -0.87 -4.10
N ALA A 56 8.20 -0.63 -3.55
CA ALA A 56 6.91 -0.97 -4.15
C ALA A 56 6.24 0.26 -4.74
N LEU A 57 5.65 0.09 -5.92
CA LEU A 57 4.80 1.06 -6.59
C LEU A 57 3.40 0.44 -6.75
N CYS A 58 2.41 1.06 -6.13
CA CYS A 58 1.01 0.68 -6.26
C CYS A 58 0.19 1.81 -6.88
N GLY A 59 -0.91 1.44 -7.50
CA GLY A 59 -1.94 2.36 -7.97
C GLY A 59 -3.26 2.12 -7.26
N ALA A 60 -4.04 3.17 -7.09
CA ALA A 60 -5.44 3.12 -6.71
C ALA A 60 -6.28 3.92 -7.68
N VAL A 61 -7.42 3.37 -8.06
CA VAL A 61 -8.41 4.05 -8.91
C VAL A 61 -9.74 4.07 -8.16
N ILE A 62 -10.32 5.26 -8.07
CA ILE A 62 -11.68 5.45 -7.56
C ILE A 62 -12.57 5.77 -8.76
N PRO A 63 -13.42 4.84 -9.20
CA PRO A 63 -14.36 5.08 -10.28
C PRO A 63 -15.51 5.99 -9.81
N ASP A 64 -16.26 6.54 -10.75
CA ASP A 64 -17.47 7.31 -10.42
C ASP A 64 -18.57 6.42 -9.80
N ASN A 65 -18.58 5.12 -10.14
CA ASN A 65 -19.50 4.13 -9.58
C ASN A 65 -18.76 2.82 -9.30
N GLY A 66 -19.12 2.14 -8.21
CA GLY A 66 -18.56 0.86 -7.82
C GLY A 66 -17.34 0.97 -6.88
N PRO A 67 -16.73 -0.16 -6.53
CA PRO A 67 -15.61 -0.22 -5.60
C PRO A 67 -14.33 0.37 -6.20
N ALA A 68 -13.49 0.94 -5.34
CA ALA A 68 -12.14 1.33 -5.72
C ALA A 68 -11.32 0.09 -6.14
N ARG A 69 -10.30 0.30 -6.95
CA ARG A 69 -9.35 -0.76 -7.33
C ARG A 69 -7.95 -0.40 -6.88
N ILE A 70 -7.32 -1.29 -6.12
CA ILE A 70 -5.89 -1.22 -5.83
C ILE A 70 -5.13 -2.23 -6.69
N SER A 71 -3.90 -1.90 -7.04
CA SER A 71 -3.04 -2.78 -7.85
C SER A 71 -1.58 -2.55 -7.52
N LEU A 72 -0.82 -3.62 -7.36
CA LEU A 72 0.64 -3.55 -7.39
C LEU A 72 1.07 -3.37 -8.85
N ILE A 73 1.84 -2.34 -9.11
CA ILE A 73 2.37 -2.04 -10.45
C ILE A 73 3.75 -2.68 -10.59
N ASP A 74 4.59 -2.50 -9.56
CA ASP A 74 5.92 -3.07 -9.56
C ASP A 74 6.50 -3.16 -8.14
N LEU A 75 7.40 -4.12 -7.93
CA LEU A 75 8.16 -4.32 -6.72
C LEU A 75 9.60 -4.66 -7.12
N ARG A 76 10.55 -3.76 -6.82
CA ARG A 76 11.94 -3.95 -7.25
C ARG A 76 12.97 -3.66 -6.17
N PRO A 77 14.15 -4.31 -6.24
CA PRO A 77 15.30 -3.91 -5.47
C PRO A 77 15.77 -2.49 -5.84
N THR A 78 16.18 -1.72 -4.86
CA THR A 78 16.71 -0.36 -5.05
C THR A 78 18.16 -0.36 -5.51
N GLY A 79 18.88 -1.48 -5.32
CA GLY A 79 20.31 -1.62 -5.64
C GLY A 79 20.69 -1.35 -7.10
N HIS A 80 19.74 -1.46 -8.02
CA HIS A 80 19.92 -1.11 -9.44
C HIS A 80 19.46 0.31 -9.77
N GLY A 81 19.19 1.12 -8.76
CA GLY A 81 18.71 2.50 -8.90
C GLY A 81 17.22 2.61 -9.10
N ILE A 82 16.69 3.82 -8.89
CA ILE A 82 15.25 4.14 -8.95
C ILE A 82 14.87 5.01 -10.16
N GLY A 83 15.75 5.07 -11.17
CA GLY A 83 15.49 5.86 -12.40
C GLY A 83 14.24 5.42 -13.13
N TRP A 84 13.98 4.12 -13.22
CA TRP A 84 12.78 3.53 -13.81
C TRP A 84 11.49 4.06 -13.16
N LEU A 85 11.49 4.21 -11.83
CA LEU A 85 10.34 4.67 -11.05
C LEU A 85 10.05 6.16 -11.32
N ALA A 86 11.10 6.98 -11.34
CA ALA A 86 10.96 8.39 -11.67
C ALA A 86 10.42 8.58 -13.10
N SER A 87 10.96 7.86 -14.09
CA SER A 87 10.49 7.90 -15.47
C SER A 87 9.03 7.46 -15.58
N TRP A 88 8.69 6.34 -14.96
CA TRP A 88 7.34 5.79 -14.94
C TRP A 88 6.31 6.77 -14.35
N LEU A 89 6.64 7.42 -13.23
CA LEU A 89 5.79 8.42 -12.59
C LEU A 89 5.63 9.67 -13.48
N ASN A 90 6.72 10.17 -14.05
CA ASN A 90 6.69 11.37 -14.90
C ASN A 90 5.81 11.20 -16.13
N GLU A 91 5.84 10.04 -16.78
CA GLU A 91 4.96 9.71 -17.92
C GLU A 91 3.47 9.73 -17.54
N ARG A 92 3.13 9.55 -16.27
CA ARG A 92 1.75 9.40 -15.81
C ARG A 92 1.21 10.58 -15.01
N TYR A 93 2.00 11.62 -14.87
CA TYR A 93 1.63 12.84 -14.13
C TYR A 93 0.28 13.41 -14.55
N GLY A 94 0.02 13.48 -15.86
CA GLY A 94 -1.22 14.03 -16.41
C GLY A 94 -2.47 13.22 -16.08
N LYS A 95 -2.31 11.96 -15.68
CA LYS A 95 -3.41 11.01 -15.40
C LYS A 95 -3.64 10.76 -13.91
N ALA A 96 -2.72 11.19 -13.05
CA ALA A 96 -2.80 10.94 -11.62
C ALA A 96 -3.15 12.20 -10.83
N CYS A 97 -3.96 12.05 -9.81
CA CYS A 97 -4.28 13.14 -8.89
C CYS A 97 -3.12 13.45 -7.93
N CYS A 98 -2.40 12.43 -7.48
CA CYS A 98 -1.20 12.60 -6.65
C CYS A 98 -0.35 11.33 -6.66
N VAL A 99 0.87 11.46 -6.16
CA VAL A 99 1.71 10.37 -5.71
C VAL A 99 2.04 10.56 -4.22
N VAL A 100 1.85 9.52 -3.42
CA VAL A 100 2.20 9.50 -1.99
C VAL A 100 3.46 8.67 -1.84
N ILE A 101 4.53 9.25 -1.28
CA ILE A 101 5.85 8.63 -1.22
C ILE A 101 6.30 8.53 0.23
N ASP A 102 6.53 7.31 0.71
CA ASP A 102 7.00 7.04 2.07
C ASP A 102 8.18 6.08 2.10
N GLY A 103 8.96 6.16 3.17
CA GLY A 103 10.15 5.36 3.47
C GLY A 103 11.26 6.19 4.08
N ARG A 104 12.36 5.55 4.43
CA ARG A 104 13.52 6.23 5.00
C ARG A 104 14.55 6.62 3.95
N ASN A 105 14.96 5.64 3.13
CA ASN A 105 15.99 5.81 2.12
C ASN A 105 15.33 5.87 0.74
N GLY A 106 15.83 6.74 -0.15
CA GLY A 106 15.36 6.86 -1.53
C GLY A 106 14.23 7.87 -1.76
N VAL A 107 13.48 8.27 -0.72
CA VAL A 107 12.36 9.22 -0.85
C VAL A 107 12.82 10.57 -1.40
N ASP A 108 13.84 11.17 -0.80
CA ASP A 108 14.33 12.49 -1.21
C ASP A 108 14.85 12.48 -2.64
N VAL A 109 15.61 11.44 -2.99
CA VAL A 109 16.14 11.25 -4.36
C VAL A 109 15.02 11.09 -5.38
N LEU A 110 13.94 10.35 -5.03
CA LEU A 110 12.79 10.20 -5.93
C LEU A 110 12.04 11.53 -6.09
N VAL A 111 11.77 12.21 -4.99
CA VAL A 111 11.07 13.51 -5.00
C VAL A 111 11.82 14.53 -5.85
N GLU A 112 13.14 14.61 -5.70
CA GLU A 112 13.98 15.50 -6.52
C GLU A 112 13.89 15.15 -8.01
N ARG A 113 13.96 13.87 -8.38
CA ARG A 113 13.90 13.42 -9.77
C ARG A 113 12.56 13.68 -10.46
N ILE A 114 11.48 13.76 -9.72
CA ILE A 114 10.14 14.01 -10.28
C ILE A 114 9.71 15.47 -10.13
N ALA A 115 10.44 16.29 -9.37
CA ALA A 115 10.05 17.67 -9.01
C ALA A 115 9.72 18.54 -10.22
N ASP A 116 10.46 18.39 -11.31
CA ASP A 116 10.25 19.18 -12.53
C ASP A 116 8.92 18.86 -13.25
N THR A 117 8.42 17.64 -13.10
CA THR A 117 7.15 17.22 -13.70
C THR A 117 6.00 17.41 -12.71
N TRP A 118 6.20 17.03 -11.46
CA TRP A 118 5.17 17.05 -10.40
C TRP A 118 5.17 18.38 -9.63
N LYS A 119 5.08 19.51 -10.35
CA LYS A 119 5.20 20.87 -9.80
C LYS A 119 3.96 21.36 -9.04
N MET A 120 2.79 20.79 -9.30
CA MET A 120 1.57 21.26 -8.66
C MET A 120 1.56 20.97 -7.17
N LYS A 121 1.18 21.96 -6.38
CA LYS A 121 1.02 21.80 -4.93
C LYS A 121 0.06 20.65 -4.62
N GLY A 122 0.50 19.72 -3.79
CA GLY A 122 -0.26 18.54 -3.40
C GLY A 122 -0.28 17.40 -4.42
N SER A 123 0.48 17.49 -5.52
CA SER A 123 0.66 16.36 -6.45
C SER A 123 1.65 15.33 -5.90
N VAL A 124 2.63 15.75 -5.12
CA VAL A 124 3.53 14.88 -4.34
C VAL A 124 3.21 15.04 -2.87
N ILE A 125 2.94 13.95 -2.18
CA ILE A 125 2.59 13.94 -0.77
C ILE A 125 3.62 13.08 -0.04
N ARG A 126 4.21 13.65 1.02
CA ARG A 126 5.04 12.93 1.98
C ARG A 126 4.18 12.74 3.24
N PRO A 127 3.72 11.53 3.53
CA PRO A 127 2.78 11.29 4.59
C PRO A 127 3.44 11.49 5.97
N THR A 128 2.70 12.10 6.88
CA THR A 128 3.06 12.14 8.30
C THR A 128 2.71 10.81 8.98
N THR A 129 3.16 10.61 10.21
CA THR A 129 2.75 9.44 11.02
C THR A 129 1.22 9.30 11.10
N ARG A 130 0.51 10.42 11.25
CA ARG A 130 -0.96 10.44 11.28
C ARG A 130 -1.55 9.99 9.94
N ASP A 131 -0.97 10.42 8.84
CA ASP A 131 -1.42 10.04 7.49
C ASP A 131 -1.18 8.56 7.22
N MET A 132 -0.08 8.00 7.71
CA MET A 132 0.21 6.56 7.62
C MET A 132 -0.84 5.72 8.36
N ILE A 133 -1.22 6.13 9.57
CA ILE A 133 -2.30 5.49 10.33
C ILE A 133 -3.63 5.63 9.59
N ALA A 134 -3.93 6.81 9.07
CA ALA A 134 -5.13 7.07 8.30
C ALA A 134 -5.19 6.21 7.02
N ALA A 135 -4.08 6.09 6.29
CA ALA A 135 -3.99 5.25 5.09
C ALA A 135 -4.26 3.77 5.41
N THR A 136 -3.64 3.26 6.49
CA THR A 136 -3.90 1.90 6.98
C THR A 136 -5.36 1.68 7.33
N SER A 137 -5.96 2.60 8.09
CA SER A 137 -7.38 2.54 8.45
C SER A 137 -8.30 2.64 7.24
N THR A 138 -7.95 3.48 6.26
CA THR A 138 -8.69 3.63 5.01
C THR A 138 -8.77 2.29 4.26
N LEU A 139 -7.62 1.61 4.09
CA LEU A 139 -7.61 0.33 3.38
C LEU A 139 -8.35 -0.76 4.17
N THR A 140 -8.11 -0.88 5.47
CA THR A 140 -8.76 -1.91 6.28
C THR A 140 -10.28 -1.73 6.36
N ASN A 141 -10.77 -0.50 6.48
CA ASN A 141 -12.20 -0.22 6.43
C ASN A 141 -12.78 -0.53 5.06
N ALA A 142 -12.11 -0.11 3.97
CA ALA A 142 -12.57 -0.38 2.61
C ALA A 142 -12.65 -1.89 2.30
N LEU A 143 -11.73 -2.69 2.83
CA LEU A 143 -11.78 -4.16 2.72
C LEU A 143 -12.99 -4.73 3.48
N ASN A 144 -13.21 -4.32 4.73
CA ASN A 144 -14.35 -4.77 5.53
C ASN A 144 -15.69 -4.39 4.90
N GLU A 145 -15.78 -3.22 4.28
CA GLU A 145 -16.98 -2.72 3.59
C GLU A 145 -17.12 -3.25 2.17
N ARG A 146 -16.13 -3.99 1.66
CA ARG A 146 -16.04 -4.45 0.26
C ARG A 146 -16.14 -3.30 -0.75
N SER A 147 -15.68 -2.13 -0.36
CA SER A 147 -15.62 -0.92 -1.19
C SER A 147 -14.29 -0.76 -1.95
N VAL A 148 -13.39 -1.72 -1.81
CA VAL A 148 -12.15 -1.85 -2.58
C VAL A 148 -12.01 -3.26 -3.13
N THR A 149 -11.41 -3.38 -4.31
CA THR A 149 -11.08 -4.65 -4.94
C THR A 149 -9.61 -4.68 -5.38
N TRP A 150 -9.09 -5.89 -5.58
CA TRP A 150 -7.75 -6.15 -6.10
C TRP A 150 -7.79 -7.27 -7.14
N PHE A 151 -6.77 -7.35 -8.00
CA PHE A 151 -6.74 -8.33 -9.11
C PHE A 151 -5.98 -9.59 -8.70
N HIS A 152 -6.56 -10.77 -8.93
CA HIS A 152 -6.08 -12.06 -8.42
C HIS A 152 -4.63 -12.43 -8.84
N GLN A 153 -4.13 -11.93 -9.97
CA GLN A 153 -2.78 -12.26 -10.47
C GLN A 153 -1.66 -11.42 -9.86
N GLN A 154 -1.82 -10.91 -8.65
CA GLN A 154 -0.83 -10.06 -7.98
C GLN A 154 -0.25 -10.76 -6.75
N GLU A 155 0.56 -11.81 -6.97
CA GLU A 155 1.11 -12.66 -5.91
C GLU A 155 1.82 -11.85 -4.81
N ALA A 156 2.71 -10.93 -5.16
CA ALA A 156 3.46 -10.14 -4.17
C ALA A 156 2.56 -9.22 -3.33
N LEU A 157 1.45 -8.70 -3.88
CA LEU A 157 0.48 -7.93 -3.11
C LEU A 157 -0.34 -8.86 -2.20
N ASN A 158 -0.75 -10.01 -2.72
CA ASN A 158 -1.47 -11.02 -1.96
C ASN A 158 -0.65 -11.51 -0.76
N ASP A 159 0.59 -11.92 -0.99
CA ASP A 159 1.49 -12.35 0.07
C ASP A 159 1.72 -11.25 1.11
N SER A 160 1.92 -10.02 0.65
CA SER A 160 2.06 -8.86 1.52
C SER A 160 0.84 -8.64 2.41
N ALA A 161 -0.35 -8.72 1.85
CA ALA A 161 -1.60 -8.55 2.60
C ALA A 161 -1.79 -9.64 3.67
N LEU A 162 -1.53 -10.90 3.30
CA LEU A 162 -1.77 -12.06 4.16
C LEU A 162 -0.68 -12.28 5.23
N THR A 163 0.53 -11.74 5.02
CA THR A 163 1.66 -11.93 5.97
C THR A 163 1.97 -10.69 6.81
N SER A 164 1.40 -9.54 6.48
CA SER A 164 1.63 -8.31 7.25
C SER A 164 1.00 -8.37 8.63
N ALA A 165 1.73 -7.89 9.63
CA ALA A 165 1.29 -7.78 11.01
C ALA A 165 0.92 -6.34 11.37
N LYS A 166 0.23 -6.16 12.49
CA LYS A 166 -0.03 -4.83 13.06
C LYS A 166 1.23 -4.32 13.76
N ARG A 167 1.78 -3.22 13.28
CA ARG A 167 2.91 -2.52 13.88
C ARG A 167 2.41 -1.25 14.58
N PRO A 168 2.56 -1.13 15.92
CA PRO A 168 2.19 0.07 16.65
C PRO A 168 2.95 1.31 16.13
N LEU A 169 2.24 2.41 15.96
CA LEU A 169 2.81 3.67 15.48
C LEU A 169 1.96 4.85 15.98
N GLY A 170 2.57 5.81 16.71
CA GLY A 170 1.95 7.10 17.04
C GLY A 170 0.56 7.06 17.67
N GLY A 171 0.28 6.08 18.52
CA GLY A 171 -1.04 5.90 19.16
C GLY A 171 -2.06 5.11 18.34
N GLY A 172 -1.69 4.67 17.12
CA GLY A 172 -2.43 3.75 16.27
C GLY A 172 -1.57 2.59 15.83
N TRP A 173 -1.81 2.08 14.62
CA TRP A 173 -1.01 1.04 14.02
C TRP A 173 -0.94 1.19 12.50
N CYS A 174 0.12 0.64 11.92
CA CYS A 174 0.32 0.50 10.48
C CYS A 174 0.68 -0.93 10.14
N PHE A 175 0.66 -1.27 8.85
CA PHE A 175 1.20 -2.54 8.39
C PHE A 175 2.69 -2.62 8.74
N GLY A 176 3.16 -3.82 9.05
CA GLY A 176 4.53 -4.11 9.41
C GLY A 176 4.87 -5.57 9.12
N GLY A 177 6.16 -5.90 9.26
CA GLY A 177 6.73 -7.18 8.87
C GLY A 177 7.61 -7.03 7.63
N ASP A 178 8.38 -8.08 7.33
CA ASP A 178 9.41 -8.04 6.28
C ASP A 178 8.82 -7.86 4.87
N ASN A 179 7.57 -8.29 4.68
CA ASN A 179 6.87 -8.24 3.39
C ASN A 179 5.77 -7.16 3.32
N SER A 180 5.73 -6.18 4.24
CA SER A 180 4.64 -5.19 4.30
C SER A 180 4.70 -4.11 3.22
N THR A 181 5.82 -3.96 2.52
CA THR A 181 6.06 -2.86 1.57
C THR A 181 4.98 -2.72 0.49
N PRO A 182 4.50 -3.79 -0.21
CA PRO A 182 3.42 -3.68 -1.19
C PRO A 182 2.08 -3.23 -0.61
N ILE A 183 1.64 -3.80 0.52
CA ILE A 183 0.35 -3.42 1.11
C ILE A 183 0.37 -2.01 1.71
N GLU A 184 1.53 -1.57 2.24
CA GLU A 184 1.72 -0.19 2.66
C GLU A 184 1.61 0.76 1.45
N ALA A 185 2.26 0.46 0.32
CA ALA A 185 2.15 1.25 -0.90
C ALA A 185 0.71 1.31 -1.43
N ALA A 186 -0.02 0.19 -1.39
CA ALA A 186 -1.43 0.14 -1.81
C ALA A 186 -2.33 0.99 -0.91
N SER A 187 -2.11 0.95 0.42
CA SER A 187 -2.86 1.79 1.37
C SER A 187 -2.62 3.28 1.14
N LEU A 188 -1.37 3.67 0.85
CA LEU A 188 -1.01 5.05 0.52
C LEU A 188 -1.65 5.50 -0.80
N ALA A 189 -1.68 4.65 -1.82
CA ALA A 189 -2.34 4.96 -3.09
C ALA A 189 -3.84 5.21 -2.90
N LEU A 190 -4.54 4.34 -2.17
CA LEU A 190 -5.97 4.48 -1.90
C LEU A 190 -6.28 5.75 -1.10
N TRP A 191 -5.54 5.98 -0.01
CA TRP A 191 -5.67 7.17 0.82
C TRP A 191 -5.39 8.45 0.00
N GLY A 192 -4.35 8.45 -0.83
CA GLY A 192 -4.03 9.57 -1.71
C GLY A 192 -5.14 9.87 -2.71
N ALA A 193 -5.73 8.83 -3.33
CA ALA A 193 -6.85 8.99 -4.24
C ALA A 193 -8.09 9.60 -3.56
N GLN A 194 -8.38 9.20 -2.31
CA GLN A 194 -9.52 9.73 -1.55
C GLN A 194 -9.30 11.17 -1.12
N ASN A 195 -8.11 11.53 -0.64
CA ASN A 195 -7.84 12.81 0.00
C ASN A 195 -7.31 13.91 -0.95
N SER A 196 -6.80 13.55 -2.13
CA SER A 196 -6.34 14.55 -3.09
C SER A 196 -7.50 15.40 -3.61
N LYS A 197 -7.31 16.73 -3.61
CA LYS A 197 -8.27 17.67 -4.21
C LYS A 197 -8.13 17.77 -5.74
N ARG A 198 -6.99 17.34 -6.29
CA ARG A 198 -6.75 17.32 -7.73
C ARG A 198 -7.48 16.13 -8.35
N ASN A 199 -8.18 16.36 -9.44
CA ASN A 199 -8.73 15.32 -10.30
C ASN A 199 -8.48 15.70 -11.76
N PRO A 200 -7.40 15.20 -12.39
CA PRO A 200 -7.07 15.54 -13.77
C PRO A 200 -8.09 15.04 -14.80
N ASN A 201 -8.92 14.05 -14.42
CA ASN A 201 -9.97 13.51 -15.29
C ASN A 201 -11.27 14.33 -15.23
N LYS A 202 -11.37 15.32 -14.34
CA LYS A 202 -12.56 16.16 -14.22
C LYS A 202 -12.54 17.21 -15.34
N VAL A 203 -13.33 16.99 -16.37
CA VAL A 203 -13.58 18.01 -17.41
C VAL A 203 -14.27 19.20 -16.75
N MET A 204 -13.65 20.38 -16.80
CA MET A 204 -14.34 21.62 -16.44
C MET A 204 -15.51 21.80 -17.43
N ARG A 205 -16.72 21.62 -16.99
CA ARG A 205 -17.88 22.15 -17.74
C ARG A 205 -17.85 23.66 -17.57
N ILE A 206 -17.41 24.36 -18.62
CA ILE A 206 -17.60 25.77 -18.74
C ILE A 206 -19.08 25.94 -19.05
N GLY A 207 -19.83 26.47 -18.09
CA GLY A 207 -21.22 26.87 -18.25
C GLY A 207 -21.29 28.25 -18.88
#